data_eca401d4a5a6bc3e1c4f222f8197ea4a
#
_entry.id   eca401d4a5a6bc3e1c4f222f8197ea4a
#
_cell.length_a   1.000
_cell.length_b   1.000
_cell.length_c   1.000
_cell.angle_alpha   90.00
_cell.angle_beta   90.00
_cell.angle_gamma   90.00
#
_symmetry.space_group_name_H-M   'P 1'
#
loop_
_entity.id
_entity.type
_entity.pdbx_description
1 polymer ?
#
loop_
_entity_poly.entity_id
_entity_poly.type
_entity_poly.pdbx_seq_one_letter_code
_entity_poly.pdbx_strand_id
1 'polypeptide(L)'
;MVHALRETYRVLKPDGLLIDLRPAAVHRRVGFTEGDGYRLRWVMRENFDDDHAADRAVAHVVNDGFFKAEGRTRFACYRVMDTLDDFQEWLKDFINKGKFPSHDWLVRRVGRAPEVSDGKSSIVVSAPLVLRTLRKQR
;
A
#
# COMPACT_ATOMS: atom_id res chain seq x y z
N MET A 1 -5.38 -5.52 -16.09
CA MET A 1 -6.26 -5.77 -14.93
C MET A 1 -7.71 -6.06 -15.29
N VAL A 2 -8.38 -5.34 -16.18
CA VAL A 2 -9.79 -5.64 -16.61
C VAL A 2 -9.95 -7.08 -17.08
N HIS A 3 -9.01 -7.60 -17.87
CA HIS A 3 -9.05 -9.01 -18.31
C HIS A 3 -9.03 -10.00 -17.13
N ALA A 4 -8.16 -9.79 -16.15
CA ALA A 4 -8.11 -10.63 -14.95
C ALA A 4 -9.43 -10.59 -14.14
N LEU A 5 -10.05 -9.42 -14.04
CA LEU A 5 -11.35 -9.26 -13.37
C LEU A 5 -12.48 -9.98 -14.13
N ARG A 6 -12.44 -9.96 -15.47
CA ARG A 6 -13.40 -10.72 -16.30
C ARG A 6 -13.20 -12.23 -16.16
N GLU A 7 -11.96 -12.72 -16.10
CA GLU A 7 -11.67 -14.12 -15.83
C GLU A 7 -12.11 -14.54 -14.42
N THR A 8 -11.89 -13.69 -13.42
CA THR A 8 -12.42 -13.91 -12.08
C THR A 8 -13.94 -14.01 -12.09
N TYR A 9 -14.62 -13.12 -12.83
CA TYR A 9 -16.07 -13.21 -13.01
C TYR A 9 -16.49 -14.55 -13.62
N ARG A 10 -15.79 -15.01 -14.65
CA ARG A 10 -16.09 -16.28 -15.34
C ARG A 10 -16.02 -17.47 -14.40
N VAL A 11 -15.00 -17.55 -13.52
CA VAL A 11 -14.77 -18.71 -12.64
C VAL A 11 -15.53 -18.66 -11.32
N LEU A 12 -15.95 -17.49 -10.87
CA LEU A 12 -16.76 -17.35 -9.66
C LEU A 12 -18.16 -17.99 -9.85
N LYS A 13 -18.64 -18.63 -8.82
CA LYS A 13 -20.04 -19.09 -8.77
C LYS A 13 -21.00 -17.86 -8.80
N PRO A 14 -22.25 -18.05 -9.23
CA PRO A 14 -23.28 -17.02 -9.05
C PRO A 14 -23.31 -16.52 -7.61
N ASP A 15 -23.48 -15.22 -7.42
CA ASP A 15 -23.43 -14.55 -6.12
C ASP A 15 -22.09 -14.70 -5.35
N GLY A 16 -21.03 -15.19 -6.01
CA GLY A 16 -19.69 -15.30 -5.44
C GLY A 16 -19.08 -13.95 -5.09
N LEU A 17 -18.25 -13.94 -4.07
CA LEU A 17 -17.58 -12.74 -3.56
C LEU A 17 -16.14 -12.66 -4.06
N LEU A 18 -15.76 -11.53 -4.63
CA LEU A 18 -14.38 -11.14 -4.91
C LEU A 18 -13.91 -10.16 -3.84
N ILE A 19 -12.78 -10.48 -3.21
CA ILE A 19 -12.09 -9.58 -2.30
C ILE A 19 -10.89 -8.99 -3.04
N ASP A 20 -10.90 -7.66 -3.21
CA ASP A 20 -9.83 -6.89 -3.84
C ASP A 20 -9.05 -6.14 -2.76
N LEU A 21 -7.86 -6.62 -2.44
CA LEU A 21 -6.95 -6.02 -1.46
C LEU A 21 -5.71 -5.48 -2.18
N ARG A 22 -5.49 -4.17 -2.08
CA ARG A 22 -4.41 -3.48 -2.80
C ARG A 22 -3.82 -2.33 -1.98
N PRO A 23 -2.61 -1.85 -2.33
CA PRO A 23 -2.16 -0.54 -1.89
C PRO A 23 -3.20 0.53 -2.24
N ALA A 24 -3.46 1.43 -1.30
CA ALA A 24 -4.25 2.63 -1.57
C ALA A 24 -3.37 3.69 -2.22
N ALA A 25 -3.97 4.52 -3.12
CA ALA A 25 -3.29 5.68 -3.71
C ALA A 25 -3.11 6.80 -2.66
N VAL A 26 -2.34 6.50 -1.63
CA VAL A 26 -2.02 7.38 -0.50
C VAL A 26 -0.55 7.20 -0.16
N HIS A 27 0.18 8.30 -0.03
CA HIS A 27 1.60 8.28 0.30
C HIS A 27 1.87 7.55 1.62
N ARG A 28 2.88 6.69 1.62
CA ARG A 28 3.42 6.09 2.84
C ARG A 28 4.02 7.15 3.73
N ARG A 29 4.06 6.86 5.00
CA ARG A 29 4.73 7.70 5.99
C ARG A 29 5.77 6.88 6.75
N VAL A 30 6.86 7.52 7.09
CA VAL A 30 7.98 6.93 7.82
C VAL A 30 8.12 7.60 9.18
N GLY A 31 8.45 6.83 10.17
CA GLY A 31 8.69 7.29 11.53
C GLY A 31 9.31 6.21 12.40
N PHE A 32 8.99 6.22 13.66
CA PHE A 32 9.58 5.34 14.67
C PHE A 32 8.53 4.73 15.58
N THR A 33 8.89 3.60 16.20
CA THR A 33 8.13 3.06 17.33
C THR A 33 8.24 4.00 18.52
N GLU A 34 7.13 4.20 19.24
CA GLU A 34 7.05 5.04 20.43
C GLU A 34 6.05 4.43 21.42
N GLY A 35 6.54 3.89 22.52
CA GLY A 35 5.70 3.11 23.46
C GLY A 35 5.02 1.95 22.73
N ASP A 36 3.71 1.83 22.87
CA ASP A 36 2.90 0.80 22.22
C ASP A 36 2.40 1.22 20.81
N GLY A 37 2.86 2.35 20.29
CA GLY A 37 2.41 2.92 19.03
C GLY A 37 3.53 3.36 18.11
N TYR A 38 3.18 4.26 17.20
CA TYR A 38 4.07 4.76 16.17
C TYR A 38 3.99 6.29 16.06
N ARG A 39 5.14 6.92 15.90
CA ARG A 39 5.25 8.35 15.57
C ARG A 39 5.69 8.50 14.12
N LEU A 40 4.76 8.79 13.22
CA LEU A 40 5.05 9.01 11.80
C LEU A 40 5.41 10.47 11.54
N ARG A 41 6.58 10.71 10.93
CA ARG A 41 7.14 12.07 10.72
C ARG A 41 7.21 12.50 9.27
N TRP A 42 7.65 11.61 8.36
CA TRP A 42 7.95 11.97 6.99
C TRP A 42 7.01 11.29 6.01
N VAL A 43 6.73 11.96 4.91
CA VAL A 43 5.92 11.45 3.81
C VAL A 43 6.86 10.93 2.71
N MET A 44 6.64 9.69 2.28
CA MET A 44 7.27 9.12 1.09
C MET A 44 6.38 9.41 -0.11
N ARG A 45 6.86 10.23 -1.03
CA ARG A 45 6.11 10.49 -2.27
C ARG A 45 6.21 9.29 -3.21
N GLU A 46 5.07 8.87 -3.75
CA GLU A 46 4.93 7.73 -4.64
C GLU A 46 4.25 8.14 -5.93
N ASN A 47 4.52 7.40 -7.00
CA ASN A 47 3.72 7.42 -8.21
C ASN A 47 2.54 6.44 -8.03
N PHE A 48 1.33 6.90 -8.30
CA PHE A 48 0.08 6.14 -8.16
C PHE A 48 -0.56 5.76 -9.49
N ASP A 49 0.15 5.85 -10.62
CA ASP A 49 -0.43 5.58 -11.94
C ASP A 49 -1.03 4.17 -12.03
N ASP A 50 -0.31 3.16 -11.50
CA ASP A 50 -0.78 1.77 -11.46
C ASP A 50 -1.97 1.60 -10.51
N ASP A 51 -1.95 2.27 -9.35
CA ASP A 51 -3.05 2.20 -8.38
C ASP A 51 -4.32 2.83 -8.95
N HIS A 52 -4.19 3.97 -9.64
CA HIS A 52 -5.29 4.61 -10.34
C HIS A 52 -5.79 3.79 -11.54
N ALA A 53 -4.89 3.14 -12.28
CA ALA A 53 -5.29 2.23 -13.37
C ALA A 53 -6.07 1.03 -12.82
N ALA A 54 -5.65 0.50 -11.68
CA ALA A 54 -6.36 -0.57 -10.99
C ALA A 54 -7.75 -0.12 -10.48
N ASP A 55 -7.85 1.08 -9.93
CA ASP A 55 -9.13 1.66 -9.50
C ASP A 55 -10.10 1.85 -10.67
N ARG A 56 -9.60 2.34 -11.81
CA ARG A 56 -10.41 2.47 -13.05
C ARG A 56 -10.87 1.10 -13.56
N ALA A 57 -10.03 0.07 -13.48
CA ALA A 57 -10.39 -1.28 -13.93
C ALA A 57 -11.52 -1.89 -13.08
N VAL A 58 -11.49 -1.68 -11.76
CA VAL A 58 -12.58 -2.09 -10.87
C VAL A 58 -13.87 -1.32 -11.18
N ALA A 59 -13.77 0.01 -11.32
CA ALA A 59 -14.92 0.83 -11.67
C ALA A 59 -15.56 0.40 -13.01
N HIS A 60 -14.72 0.06 -13.99
CA HIS A 60 -15.20 -0.42 -15.29
C HIS A 60 -16.05 -1.69 -15.20
N VAL A 61 -15.56 -2.73 -14.50
CA VAL A 61 -16.31 -4.00 -14.36
C VAL A 61 -17.55 -3.88 -13.47
N VAL A 62 -17.59 -2.91 -12.57
CA VAL A 62 -18.80 -2.58 -11.80
C VAL A 62 -19.81 -1.85 -12.67
N ASN A 63 -19.39 -0.86 -13.45
CA ASN A 63 -20.26 -0.11 -14.37
C ASN A 63 -20.83 -1.00 -15.49
N ASP A 64 -20.05 -1.97 -15.96
CA ASP A 64 -20.48 -2.96 -16.95
C ASP A 64 -21.46 -4.01 -16.37
N GLY A 65 -21.74 -3.96 -15.06
CA GLY A 65 -22.69 -4.87 -14.39
C GLY A 65 -22.15 -6.27 -14.09
N PHE A 66 -20.84 -6.52 -14.26
CA PHE A 66 -20.26 -7.80 -13.87
C PHE A 66 -20.25 -8.00 -12.36
N PHE A 67 -19.95 -6.94 -11.61
CA PHE A 67 -19.92 -6.96 -10.15
C PHE A 67 -20.72 -5.82 -9.54
N LYS A 68 -21.27 -6.08 -8.36
CA LYS A 68 -21.83 -5.05 -7.47
C LYS A 68 -20.84 -4.77 -6.34
N ALA A 69 -20.49 -3.50 -6.14
CA ALA A 69 -19.68 -3.10 -4.99
C ALA A 69 -20.53 -3.18 -3.70
N GLU A 70 -20.04 -3.92 -2.70
CA GLU A 70 -20.73 -4.10 -1.40
C GLU A 70 -20.02 -3.38 -0.26
N GLY A 71 -18.71 -3.25 -0.31
CA GLY A 71 -17.96 -2.61 0.76
C GLY A 71 -16.60 -2.07 0.30
N ARG A 72 -16.13 -1.07 1.03
CA ARG A 72 -14.79 -0.51 0.89
C ARG A 72 -14.27 -0.06 2.24
N THR A 73 -13.12 -0.56 2.63
CA THR A 73 -12.43 -0.19 3.87
C THR A 73 -11.01 0.22 3.56
N ARG A 74 -10.51 1.25 4.24
CA ARG A 74 -9.09 1.64 4.22
C ARG A 74 -8.49 1.39 5.59
N PHE A 75 -7.27 0.87 5.60
CA PHE A 75 -6.49 0.66 6.81
C PHE A 75 -5.00 0.77 6.48
N ALA A 76 -4.15 0.84 7.49
CA ALA A 76 -2.71 0.83 7.30
C ALA A 76 -2.12 -0.45 7.87
N CYS A 77 -1.20 -1.07 7.11
CA CYS A 77 -0.24 -2.02 7.64
C CYS A 77 1.04 -1.27 7.98
N TYR A 78 1.75 -1.76 8.98
CA TYR A 78 3.01 -1.17 9.44
C TYR A 78 4.13 -2.18 9.25
N ARG A 79 5.20 -1.74 8.58
CA ARG A 79 6.44 -2.49 8.51
C ARG A 79 7.41 -1.89 9.52
N VAL A 80 7.90 -2.73 10.40
CA VAL A 80 8.90 -2.36 11.41
C VAL A 80 10.26 -2.91 11.00
N MET A 81 11.28 -2.09 11.05
CA MET A 81 12.67 -2.43 10.70
C MET A 81 13.58 -1.94 11.81
N ASP A 82 14.46 -2.81 12.28
CA ASP A 82 15.27 -2.53 13.47
C ASP A 82 16.49 -1.67 13.15
N THR A 83 16.97 -1.70 11.90
CA THR A 83 18.19 -0.98 11.52
C THR A 83 17.95 -0.07 10.33
N LEU A 84 18.84 0.93 10.20
CA LEU A 84 18.89 1.80 9.01
C LEU A 84 19.23 1.02 7.75
N ASP A 85 20.06 -0.02 7.86
CA ASP A 85 20.44 -0.87 6.74
C ASP A 85 19.24 -1.66 6.20
N ASP A 86 18.41 -2.22 7.09
CA ASP A 86 17.17 -2.90 6.70
C ASP A 86 16.21 -1.94 5.96
N PHE A 87 16.10 -0.71 6.45
CA PHE A 87 15.30 0.33 5.80
C PHE A 87 15.83 0.69 4.42
N GLN A 88 17.16 0.84 4.28
CA GLN A 88 17.80 1.14 3.00
C GLN A 88 17.64 -0.01 2.00
N GLU A 89 17.79 -1.25 2.44
CA GLU A 89 17.62 -2.43 1.60
C GLU A 89 16.18 -2.54 1.11
N TRP A 90 15.22 -2.41 2.01
CA TRP A 90 13.81 -2.37 1.66
C TRP A 90 13.49 -1.26 0.65
N LEU A 91 14.04 -0.07 0.85
CA LEU A 91 13.79 1.09 -0.02
C LEU A 91 14.35 0.89 -1.43
N LYS A 92 15.50 0.22 -1.59
CA LYS A 92 16.11 -0.10 -2.89
C LYS A 92 15.15 -0.90 -3.77
N ASP A 93 14.43 -1.87 -3.20
CA ASP A 93 13.47 -2.68 -3.94
C ASP A 93 12.35 -1.84 -4.57
N PHE A 94 11.90 -0.81 -3.88
CA PHE A 94 10.85 0.08 -4.38
C PHE A 94 11.39 1.08 -5.41
N ILE A 95 12.59 1.61 -5.22
CA ILE A 95 13.24 2.51 -6.18
C ILE A 95 13.48 1.79 -7.51
N ASN A 96 13.97 0.55 -7.48
CA ASN A 96 14.21 -0.26 -8.67
C ASN A 96 12.93 -0.61 -9.45
N LYS A 97 11.78 -0.57 -8.79
CA LYS A 97 10.47 -0.78 -9.43
C LYS A 97 9.85 0.51 -10.00
N GLY A 98 10.57 1.63 -9.96
CA GLY A 98 10.10 2.93 -10.48
C GLY A 98 8.94 3.55 -9.70
N LYS A 99 8.60 3.01 -8.53
CA LYS A 99 7.50 3.52 -7.71
C LYS A 99 7.83 4.80 -6.96
N PHE A 100 9.12 5.05 -6.72
CA PHE A 100 9.57 6.19 -5.95
C PHE A 100 10.62 6.99 -6.71
N PRO A 101 10.57 8.32 -6.67
CA PRO A 101 11.74 9.14 -6.95
C PRO A 101 12.85 8.82 -5.93
N SER A 102 14.08 9.27 -6.18
CA SER A 102 15.18 9.11 -5.20
C SER A 102 14.77 9.64 -3.82
N HIS A 103 14.95 8.81 -2.79
CA HIS A 103 14.67 9.16 -1.41
C HIS A 103 15.92 9.29 -0.54
N ASP A 104 17.06 9.68 -1.12
CA ASP A 104 18.33 9.87 -0.40
C ASP A 104 18.19 10.85 0.77
N TRP A 105 17.35 11.88 0.58
CA TRP A 105 17.04 12.84 1.63
C TRP A 105 16.35 12.16 2.84
N LEU A 106 15.46 11.20 2.57
CA LEU A 106 14.73 10.48 3.62
C LEU A 106 15.67 9.56 4.41
N VAL A 107 16.54 8.83 3.71
CA VAL A 107 17.56 8.00 4.35
C VAL A 107 18.47 8.84 5.25
N ARG A 108 18.91 10.01 4.77
CA ARG A 108 19.70 10.93 5.59
C ARG A 108 18.94 11.46 6.81
N ARG A 109 17.65 11.76 6.66
CA ARG A 109 16.81 12.25 7.77
C ARG A 109 16.59 11.17 8.81
N VAL A 110 16.24 9.97 8.38
CA VAL A 110 16.04 8.80 9.26
C VAL A 110 17.36 8.47 9.98
N GLY A 111 18.47 8.39 9.27
CA GLY A 111 19.79 8.05 9.85
C GLY A 111 20.33 9.08 10.85
N ARG A 112 19.90 10.34 10.75
CA ARG A 112 20.26 11.41 11.71
C ARG A 112 19.30 11.54 12.89
N ALA A 113 18.23 10.78 12.91
CA ALA A 113 17.26 10.86 13.99
C ALA A 113 17.84 10.24 15.28
N PRO A 114 17.67 10.90 16.44
CA PRO A 114 18.17 10.38 17.72
C PRO A 114 17.65 8.97 18.03
N GLU A 115 16.42 8.67 17.63
CA GLU A 115 15.77 7.39 17.83
C GLU A 115 16.55 6.22 17.20
N VAL A 116 17.18 6.43 16.06
CA VAL A 116 18.04 5.43 15.41
C VAL A 116 19.40 5.34 16.09
N SER A 117 19.99 6.50 16.43
CA SER A 117 21.31 6.57 17.10
C SER A 117 21.30 5.92 18.48
N ASP A 118 20.21 6.08 19.21
CA ASP A 118 20.08 5.57 20.59
C ASP A 118 19.70 4.08 20.63
N GLY A 119 19.36 3.47 19.48
CA GLY A 119 18.97 2.06 19.36
C GLY A 119 17.72 1.66 20.17
N LYS A 120 16.91 2.66 20.56
CA LYS A 120 15.72 2.45 21.41
C LYS A 120 14.42 2.31 20.61
N SER A 121 14.44 2.70 19.37
CA SER A 121 13.26 2.70 18.50
C SER A 121 13.55 2.04 17.17
N SER A 122 12.58 1.30 16.67
CA SER A 122 12.64 0.74 15.31
C SER A 122 12.06 1.74 14.31
N ILE A 123 12.50 1.65 13.05
CA ILE A 123 11.97 2.43 11.94
C ILE A 123 10.65 1.82 11.52
N VAL A 124 9.63 2.66 11.31
CA VAL A 124 8.29 2.20 10.93
C VAL A 124 7.88 2.87 9.63
N VAL A 125 7.36 2.07 8.71
CA VAL A 125 6.74 2.54 7.48
C VAL A 125 5.28 2.15 7.47
N SER A 126 4.37 3.12 7.37
CA SER A 126 2.95 2.86 7.18
C SER A 126 2.69 2.55 5.70
N ALA A 127 1.98 1.47 5.43
CA ALA A 127 1.53 1.08 4.09
C ALA A 127 -0.01 1.16 4.04
N PRO A 128 -0.59 2.23 3.51
CA PRO A 128 -2.03 2.35 3.37
C PRO A 128 -2.56 1.31 2.38
N LEU A 129 -3.59 0.58 2.78
CA LEU A 129 -4.26 -0.44 1.98
C LEU A 129 -5.74 -0.10 1.80
N VAL A 130 -6.31 -0.57 0.72
CA VAL A 130 -7.75 -0.57 0.46
C VAL A 130 -8.21 -2.00 0.23
N LEU A 131 -9.26 -2.38 0.95
CA LEU A 131 -10.00 -3.62 0.75
C LEU A 131 -11.36 -3.28 0.18
N ARG A 132 -11.76 -3.96 -0.91
CA ARG A 132 -13.09 -3.87 -1.49
C ARG A 132 -13.72 -5.23 -1.58
N THR A 133 -15.00 -5.28 -1.40
CA THR A 133 -15.82 -6.48 -1.61
C THR A 133 -16.74 -6.25 -2.80
N LEU A 134 -16.66 -7.15 -3.77
CA LEU A 134 -17.42 -7.10 -5.02
C LEU A 134 -18.18 -8.40 -5.19
N ARG A 135 -19.50 -8.33 -5.32
CA ARG A 135 -20.34 -9.50 -5.54
C ARG A 135 -20.61 -9.71 -7.02
N LYS A 136 -20.40 -10.94 -7.49
CA LYS A 136 -20.73 -11.32 -8.85
C LYS A 136 -22.23 -11.11 -9.11
N GLN A 137 -22.55 -10.40 -10.17
CA GLN A 137 -23.93 -10.26 -10.67
C GLN A 137 -24.28 -11.46 -11.56
N ARG A 138 -25.55 -11.75 -11.63
CA ARG A 138 -26.08 -12.84 -12.48
C ARG A 138 -26.07 -12.45 -13.95
#